data_7d1030a307bfa0b144e6b7f41e3168e0
#
_entry.id   7d1030a307bfa0b144e6b7f41e3168e0
#
_cell.length_a   1.000
_cell.length_b   1.000
_cell.length_c   1.000
_cell.angle_alpha   90.00
_cell.angle_beta   90.00
_cell.angle_gamma   90.00
#
_symmetry.space_group_name_H-M   'P 1'
#
loop_
_entity.id
_entity.type
_entity.pdbx_description
1 polymer ?
#
loop_
_entity_poly.entity_id
_entity_poly.type
_entity_poly.pdbx_seq_one_letter_code
_entity_poly.pdbx_strand_id
1 'polypeptide(L)'
;RQKVQQTFFDDESTTKQFLTISAGICTYPVCAAASEQLLHRANLALLKAKENGKNTCVIYSSEQSTRLRDADEPKDDANLQTTIYALTAAIDAKDHYTFAHSQNVAKYATAIARELGLDSVTQKIVYEAGLLHDVGKIGIPENILTKSSRLTDEEYAIMRKHVDISINIVKHLPSMTHVIPAIVAHHERWDGRGYPRGIAGERIPIEARCLAVADTFDAITSIRPYKTPLSTEYALSELERNMGTQFDPQAAAAFIRLVREGRVEITPAMHL
;
A
#
# COMPACT_ATOMS: atom_id res chain seq x y z
N ARG A 1 -4.99 35.67 -0.59
CA ARG A 1 -4.49 35.63 -1.97
C ARG A 1 -3.85 36.97 -2.38
N GLN A 2 -4.54 38.09 -2.26
CA GLN A 2 -3.99 39.43 -2.60
C GLN A 2 -2.74 39.77 -1.79
N LYS A 3 -2.67 39.46 -0.50
CA LYS A 3 -1.48 39.68 0.34
C LYS A 3 -0.26 38.88 -0.14
N VAL A 4 -0.46 37.64 -0.60
CA VAL A 4 0.65 36.79 -1.10
C VAL A 4 1.19 37.31 -2.43
N GLN A 5 0.31 37.82 -3.30
CA GLN A 5 0.73 38.42 -4.57
C GLN A 5 1.55 39.74 -4.41
N GLN A 6 1.46 40.39 -3.25
CA GLN A 6 2.19 41.63 -2.95
C GLN A 6 3.55 41.40 -2.28
N THR A 7 3.88 40.14 -1.90
CA THR A 7 5.16 39.81 -1.30
C THR A 7 6.20 39.60 -2.40
N PHE A 8 7.11 40.52 -2.54
CA PHE A 8 8.23 40.46 -3.49
C PHE A 8 9.45 39.85 -2.78
N PHE A 9 10.10 38.90 -3.44
CA PHE A 9 11.47 38.56 -3.11
C PHE A 9 12.36 39.39 -4.04
N ASP A 10 13.02 40.41 -3.48
CA ASP A 10 14.09 41.14 -4.17
C ASP A 10 15.34 40.24 -4.17
N ASP A 11 15.56 39.54 -5.26
CA ASP A 11 16.86 39.03 -5.62
C ASP A 11 17.35 39.88 -6.81
N GLU A 12 18.62 40.26 -6.84
CA GLU A 12 19.24 41.20 -7.82
C GLU A 12 19.17 40.70 -9.30
N SER A 13 18.40 39.62 -9.56
CA SER A 13 18.15 39.12 -10.90
C SER A 13 16.87 39.77 -11.49
N THR A 14 17.00 40.30 -12.68
CA THR A 14 16.06 41.11 -13.46
C THR A 14 14.68 40.49 -13.78
N THR A 15 14.24 39.45 -13.14
CA THR A 15 12.94 38.82 -13.39
C THR A 15 12.10 38.81 -12.09
N LYS A 16 11.09 39.69 -12.05
CA LYS A 16 10.08 39.68 -10.95
C LYS A 16 9.29 38.38 -10.97
N GLN A 17 9.56 37.50 -10.04
CA GLN A 17 8.76 36.29 -9.84
C GLN A 17 7.65 36.55 -8.82
N PHE A 18 6.41 36.30 -9.20
CA PHE A 18 5.25 36.41 -8.31
C PHE A 18 4.97 35.04 -7.66
N LEU A 19 5.02 34.99 -6.33
CA LEU A 19 4.56 33.82 -5.60
C LEU A 19 3.02 33.81 -5.58
N THR A 20 2.44 32.68 -6.01
CA THR A 20 0.98 32.48 -5.98
C THR A 20 0.63 31.23 -5.18
N ILE A 21 -0.56 31.21 -4.61
CA ILE A 21 -1.09 30.02 -3.91
C ILE A 21 -2.41 29.57 -4.49
N SER A 22 -2.60 28.25 -4.51
CA SER A 22 -3.92 27.64 -4.71
C SER A 22 -4.37 27.03 -3.39
N ALA A 23 -5.65 27.14 -3.08
CA ALA A 23 -6.22 26.57 -1.86
C ALA A 23 -7.53 25.82 -2.14
N GLY A 24 -7.69 24.66 -1.50
CA GLY A 24 -8.95 23.95 -1.41
C GLY A 24 -9.53 24.11 -0.02
N ILE A 25 -10.81 24.36 0.08
CA ILE A 25 -11.52 24.64 1.34
C ILE A 25 -12.67 23.65 1.49
N CYS A 26 -12.76 23.01 2.64
CA CYS A 26 -13.91 22.21 3.05
C CYS A 26 -14.30 22.60 4.47
N THR A 27 -15.60 22.75 4.74
CA THR A 27 -16.13 23.19 6.03
C THR A 27 -17.01 22.11 6.67
N TYR A 28 -16.86 21.94 8.00
CA TYR A 28 -17.72 21.08 8.80
C TYR A 28 -18.86 21.91 9.40
N PRO A 29 -20.07 21.40 9.51
CA PRO A 29 -20.58 20.12 8.99
C PRO A 29 -21.09 20.19 7.54
N VAL A 30 -21.00 21.33 6.88
CA VAL A 30 -21.66 21.61 5.58
C VAL A 30 -21.11 20.74 4.46
N CYS A 31 -19.79 20.59 4.39
CA CYS A 31 -19.15 19.86 3.31
C CYS A 31 -18.68 18.45 3.73
N ALA A 32 -18.67 18.11 5.02
CA ALA A 32 -18.24 16.80 5.51
C ALA A 32 -18.96 16.44 6.80
N ALA A 33 -19.29 15.17 6.97
CA ALA A 33 -19.95 14.65 8.17
C ALA A 33 -18.96 14.09 9.21
N ALA A 34 -17.72 13.82 8.81
CA ALA A 34 -16.66 13.29 9.65
C ALA A 34 -15.31 13.97 9.35
N SER A 35 -14.39 13.97 10.32
CA SER A 35 -13.08 14.61 10.22
C SER A 35 -12.23 14.06 9.07
N GLU A 36 -12.26 12.74 8.85
CA GLU A 36 -11.51 12.07 7.77
C GLU A 36 -11.96 12.57 6.39
N GLN A 37 -13.24 12.89 6.25
CA GLN A 37 -13.80 13.41 4.99
C GLN A 37 -13.39 14.86 4.73
N LEU A 38 -13.11 15.66 5.78
CA LEU A 38 -12.71 17.06 5.64
C LEU A 38 -11.45 17.21 4.81
N LEU A 39 -10.41 16.48 5.18
CA LEU A 39 -9.10 16.55 4.51
C LEU A 39 -9.20 16.05 3.06
N HIS A 40 -9.89 14.94 2.84
CA HIS A 40 -10.10 14.39 1.50
C HIS A 40 -10.82 15.41 0.60
N ARG A 41 -11.93 15.98 1.05
CA ARG A 41 -12.73 16.95 0.29
C ARG A 41 -12.02 18.29 0.08
N ALA A 42 -11.22 18.73 1.05
CA ALA A 42 -10.35 19.90 0.88
C ALA A 42 -9.27 19.65 -0.19
N ASN A 43 -8.70 18.44 -0.26
CA ASN A 43 -7.75 18.08 -1.29
C ASN A 43 -8.38 18.01 -2.69
N LEU A 44 -9.62 17.51 -2.82
CA LEU A 44 -10.36 17.55 -4.10
C LEU A 44 -10.58 18.99 -4.56
N ALA A 45 -10.96 19.88 -3.65
CA ALA A 45 -11.10 21.31 -3.96
C ALA A 45 -9.77 21.96 -4.33
N LEU A 46 -8.65 21.57 -3.71
CA LEU A 46 -7.32 22.03 -4.05
C LEU A 46 -6.89 21.56 -5.46
N LEU A 47 -7.17 20.32 -5.81
CA LEU A 47 -6.92 19.79 -7.15
C LEU A 47 -7.65 20.63 -8.19
N LYS A 48 -8.93 20.88 -7.96
CA LYS A 48 -9.76 21.75 -8.83
C LYS A 48 -9.23 23.17 -8.94
N ALA A 49 -8.70 23.74 -7.85
CA ALA A 49 -8.04 25.04 -7.89
C ALA A 49 -6.79 25.04 -8.78
N LYS A 50 -6.03 23.94 -8.79
CA LYS A 50 -4.85 23.77 -9.65
C LYS A 50 -5.23 23.59 -11.12
N GLU A 51 -6.26 22.82 -11.42
CA GLU A 51 -6.82 22.62 -12.77
C GLU A 51 -7.38 23.91 -13.34
N ASN A 52 -8.05 24.73 -12.54
CA ASN A 52 -8.61 26.02 -12.93
C ASN A 52 -7.55 27.14 -13.15
N GLY A 53 -6.33 26.76 -13.51
CA GLY A 53 -5.25 27.69 -13.82
C GLY A 53 -4.44 28.15 -12.61
N LYS A 54 -4.51 27.45 -11.47
CA LYS A 54 -3.80 27.77 -10.22
C LYS A 54 -4.18 29.16 -9.67
N ASN A 55 -3.42 29.67 -8.69
CA ASN A 55 -3.62 30.99 -8.09
C ASN A 55 -5.11 31.33 -7.76
N THR A 56 -5.85 30.34 -7.25
CA THR A 56 -7.27 30.47 -6.90
C THR A 56 -7.61 29.65 -5.66
N CYS A 57 -8.73 30.00 -5.03
CA CYS A 57 -9.30 29.22 -3.94
C CYS A 57 -10.61 28.58 -4.42
N VAL A 58 -10.78 27.29 -4.15
CA VAL A 58 -12.02 26.55 -4.44
C VAL A 58 -12.59 26.04 -3.14
N ILE A 59 -13.89 26.27 -2.93
CA ILE A 59 -14.65 25.70 -1.81
C ILE A 59 -15.31 24.43 -2.34
N TYR A 60 -15.15 23.31 -1.62
CA TYR A 60 -15.86 22.09 -1.95
C TYR A 60 -17.37 22.29 -1.80
N SER A 61 -18.16 21.92 -2.81
CA SER A 61 -19.62 21.86 -2.75
C SER A 61 -20.10 20.50 -3.26
N SER A 62 -21.13 19.95 -2.60
CA SER A 62 -21.73 18.67 -2.97
C SER A 62 -22.38 18.67 -4.36
N GLU A 63 -22.85 19.84 -4.84
CA GLU A 63 -23.41 20.00 -6.18
C GLU A 63 -22.37 19.87 -7.30
N GLN A 64 -21.10 20.16 -7.00
CA GLN A 64 -19.99 19.97 -7.95
C GLN A 64 -19.60 18.50 -8.08
N SER A 65 -19.83 17.68 -7.05
CA SER A 65 -19.58 16.24 -7.10
C SER A 65 -20.63 15.46 -7.90
N THR A 66 -21.85 15.97 -8.04
CA THR A 66 -22.91 15.31 -8.83
C THR A 66 -22.66 15.47 -10.33
N ARG A 67 -22.13 16.63 -10.76
CA ARG A 67 -21.74 16.84 -12.18
C ARG A 67 -20.46 16.10 -12.57
N LEU A 68 -19.63 15.72 -11.60
CA LEU A 68 -18.44 14.90 -11.81
C LEU A 68 -18.78 13.40 -11.83
N ARG A 69 -19.97 12.98 -11.32
CA ARG A 69 -20.42 11.58 -11.39
C ARG A 69 -20.99 11.17 -12.74
N ASP A 70 -21.47 12.12 -13.55
CA ASP A 70 -22.13 11.84 -14.84
C ASP A 70 -21.20 12.03 -16.06
N ALA A 71 -19.97 12.52 -15.89
CA ALA A 71 -19.10 12.83 -17.01
C ALA A 71 -17.73 12.14 -17.01
N ASP A 72 -17.25 11.63 -15.87
CA ASP A 72 -15.99 10.89 -15.80
C ASP A 72 -16.02 10.00 -14.54
N GLU A 73 -16.28 8.70 -14.70
CA GLU A 73 -15.57 7.75 -13.83
C GLU A 73 -14.10 8.08 -13.99
N PRO A 74 -13.36 8.29 -12.87
CA PRO A 74 -12.06 8.92 -12.97
C PRO A 74 -11.14 8.02 -13.80
N LYS A 75 -10.79 8.49 -15.00
CA LYS A 75 -9.70 7.92 -15.80
C LYS A 75 -8.42 7.81 -14.98
N ASP A 76 -8.29 8.60 -13.91
CA ASP A 76 -7.18 8.55 -12.97
C ASP A 76 -7.16 7.27 -12.13
N ASP A 77 -8.32 6.76 -11.65
CA ASP A 77 -8.35 5.50 -10.91
C ASP A 77 -8.09 4.30 -11.83
N ALA A 78 -8.60 4.30 -13.06
CA ALA A 78 -8.29 3.27 -14.05
C ALA A 78 -6.82 3.32 -14.49
N ASN A 79 -6.27 4.51 -14.71
CA ASN A 79 -4.85 4.71 -15.02
C ASN A 79 -3.96 4.32 -13.84
N LEU A 80 -4.37 4.63 -12.61
CA LEU A 80 -3.65 4.27 -11.40
C LEU A 80 -3.64 2.74 -11.20
N GLN A 81 -4.77 2.07 -11.32
CA GLN A 81 -4.83 0.61 -11.27
C GLN A 81 -3.94 -0.02 -12.35
N THR A 82 -4.00 0.48 -13.58
CA THR A 82 -3.13 0.02 -14.66
C THR A 82 -1.66 0.22 -14.32
N THR A 83 -1.28 1.35 -13.70
CA THR A 83 0.09 1.63 -13.27
C THR A 83 0.52 0.67 -12.16
N ILE A 84 -0.33 0.43 -11.17
CA ILE A 84 -0.06 -0.54 -10.09
C ILE A 84 0.17 -1.93 -10.68
N TYR A 85 -0.72 -2.40 -11.56
CA TYR A 85 -0.58 -3.70 -12.21
C TYR A 85 0.69 -3.79 -13.08
N ALA A 86 1.05 -2.73 -13.79
CA ALA A 86 2.27 -2.71 -14.59
C ALA A 86 3.54 -2.76 -13.71
N LEU A 87 3.56 -2.03 -12.59
CA LEU A 87 4.65 -2.08 -11.61
C LEU A 87 4.76 -3.48 -10.99
N THR A 88 3.64 -4.04 -10.55
CA THR A 88 3.60 -5.39 -9.98
C THR A 88 4.08 -6.44 -10.98
N ALA A 89 3.62 -6.38 -12.23
CA ALA A 89 4.06 -7.29 -13.29
C ALA A 89 5.56 -7.15 -13.60
N ALA A 90 6.11 -5.95 -13.57
CA ALA A 90 7.55 -5.72 -13.80
C ALA A 90 8.42 -6.33 -12.70
N ILE A 91 7.94 -6.33 -11.45
CA ILE A 91 8.63 -6.93 -10.31
C ILE A 91 8.56 -8.44 -10.38
N ASP A 92 7.37 -8.96 -10.62
CA ASP A 92 7.15 -10.40 -10.76
C ASP A 92 8.00 -10.98 -11.89
N ALA A 93 8.18 -10.26 -13.00
CA ALA A 93 9.09 -10.65 -14.09
C ALA A 93 10.57 -10.68 -13.64
N LYS A 94 10.98 -9.80 -12.71
CA LYS A 94 12.36 -9.76 -12.20
C LYS A 94 12.61 -10.79 -11.10
N ASP A 95 11.63 -10.98 -10.20
CA ASP A 95 11.78 -11.90 -9.05
C ASP A 95 11.51 -13.37 -9.45
N HIS A 96 11.15 -13.61 -10.74
CA HIS A 96 10.64 -14.91 -11.21
C HIS A 96 9.46 -15.43 -10.36
N TYR A 97 8.86 -14.55 -9.57
CA TYR A 97 7.56 -14.78 -8.95
C TYR A 97 6.47 -14.59 -9.99
N THR A 98 5.44 -15.35 -9.88
CA THR A 98 4.29 -15.19 -10.76
C THR A 98 3.51 -13.94 -10.34
N PHE A 99 2.98 -13.19 -11.31
CA PHE A 99 2.02 -12.09 -11.13
C PHE A 99 0.91 -12.42 -10.11
N ALA A 100 0.69 -13.70 -9.88
CA ALA A 100 -0.26 -14.21 -8.90
C ALA A 100 0.12 -13.92 -7.44
N HIS A 101 1.42 -13.82 -7.07
CA HIS A 101 1.81 -13.66 -5.66
C HIS A 101 1.25 -12.38 -5.04
N SER A 102 1.59 -11.23 -5.59
CA SER A 102 1.12 -9.93 -5.05
C SER A 102 -0.41 -9.84 -5.06
N GLN A 103 -1.07 -10.43 -6.07
CA GLN A 103 -2.53 -10.51 -6.12
C GLN A 103 -3.09 -11.44 -5.03
N ASN A 104 -2.47 -12.59 -4.80
CA ASN A 104 -2.89 -13.53 -3.77
C ASN A 104 -2.73 -12.88 -2.38
N VAL A 105 -1.56 -12.28 -2.11
CA VAL A 105 -1.31 -11.55 -0.86
C VAL A 105 -2.36 -10.46 -0.64
N ALA A 106 -2.65 -9.65 -1.66
CA ALA A 106 -3.68 -8.62 -1.58
C ALA A 106 -5.08 -9.21 -1.27
N LYS A 107 -5.47 -10.29 -1.95
CA LYS A 107 -6.75 -10.98 -1.71
C LYS A 107 -6.83 -11.58 -0.31
N TYR A 108 -5.80 -12.31 0.11
CA TYR A 108 -5.78 -12.98 1.41
C TYR A 108 -5.77 -11.97 2.57
N ALA A 109 -4.92 -10.94 2.48
CA ALA A 109 -4.87 -9.88 3.49
C ALA A 109 -6.20 -9.12 3.59
N THR A 110 -6.87 -8.85 2.46
CA THR A 110 -8.19 -8.21 2.44
C THR A 110 -9.27 -9.12 3.04
N ALA A 111 -9.19 -10.43 2.80
CA ALA A 111 -10.11 -11.38 3.44
C ALA A 111 -9.92 -11.40 4.96
N ILE A 112 -8.68 -11.35 5.46
CA ILE A 112 -8.38 -11.19 6.88
C ILE A 112 -8.99 -9.89 7.42
N ALA A 113 -8.74 -8.77 6.75
CA ALA A 113 -9.25 -7.47 7.16
C ALA A 113 -10.78 -7.45 7.26
N ARG A 114 -11.47 -8.07 6.31
CA ARG A 114 -12.93 -8.23 6.31
C ARG A 114 -13.41 -9.10 7.47
N GLU A 115 -12.75 -10.22 7.73
CA GLU A 115 -13.08 -11.14 8.81
C GLU A 115 -12.89 -10.51 10.19
N LEU A 116 -11.91 -9.61 10.31
CA LEU A 116 -11.68 -8.80 11.51
C LEU A 116 -12.68 -7.64 11.66
N GLY A 117 -13.61 -7.44 10.71
CA GLY A 117 -14.61 -6.37 10.75
C GLY A 117 -14.05 -4.98 10.47
N LEU A 118 -12.89 -4.88 9.81
CA LEU A 118 -12.32 -3.58 9.45
C LEU A 118 -13.20 -2.87 8.40
N ASP A 119 -13.22 -1.54 8.44
CA ASP A 119 -14.03 -0.74 7.51
C ASP A 119 -13.53 -0.85 6.06
N SER A 120 -14.37 -0.42 5.11
CA SER A 120 -14.08 -0.55 3.68
C SER A 120 -12.86 0.26 3.22
N VAL A 121 -12.54 1.36 3.91
CA VAL A 121 -11.36 2.20 3.60
C VAL A 121 -10.10 1.42 3.99
N THR A 122 -10.06 0.88 5.19
CA THR A 122 -8.95 0.04 5.67
C THR A 122 -8.78 -1.22 4.81
N GLN A 123 -9.89 -1.88 4.41
CA GLN A 123 -9.82 -3.02 3.48
C GLN A 123 -9.20 -2.63 2.12
N LYS A 124 -9.53 -1.46 1.59
CA LYS A 124 -8.92 -0.94 0.35
C LYS A 124 -7.42 -0.70 0.54
N ILE A 125 -7.01 -0.07 1.65
CA ILE A 125 -5.59 0.16 1.98
C ILE A 125 -4.83 -1.17 2.03
N VAL A 126 -5.39 -2.19 2.69
CA VAL A 126 -4.79 -3.53 2.78
C VAL A 126 -4.61 -4.14 1.38
N TYR A 127 -5.63 -4.03 0.52
CA TYR A 127 -5.56 -4.55 -0.85
C TYR A 127 -4.46 -3.89 -1.66
N GLU A 128 -4.44 -2.56 -1.68
CA GLU A 128 -3.46 -1.76 -2.43
C GLU A 128 -2.04 -1.95 -1.89
N ALA A 129 -1.90 -2.02 -0.56
CA ALA A 129 -0.62 -2.32 0.07
C ALA A 129 -0.14 -3.74 -0.27
N GLY A 130 -1.03 -4.73 -0.33
CA GLY A 130 -0.70 -6.08 -0.76
C GLY A 130 -0.16 -6.16 -2.17
N LEU A 131 -0.67 -5.35 -3.10
CA LEU A 131 -0.15 -5.27 -4.46
C LEU A 131 1.24 -4.63 -4.53
N LEU A 132 1.57 -3.69 -3.63
CA LEU A 132 2.75 -2.83 -3.71
C LEU A 132 3.81 -3.12 -2.65
N HIS A 133 3.57 -4.04 -1.68
CA HIS A 133 4.46 -4.24 -0.54
C HIS A 133 5.91 -4.52 -0.93
N ASP A 134 6.09 -5.26 -1.98
CA ASP A 134 7.37 -5.74 -2.49
C ASP A 134 7.90 -4.98 -3.71
N VAL A 135 7.26 -3.85 -4.11
CA VAL A 135 7.66 -3.09 -5.31
C VAL A 135 9.13 -2.68 -5.32
N GLY A 136 9.72 -2.50 -4.16
CA GLY A 136 11.14 -2.16 -4.00
C GLY A 136 12.12 -3.27 -4.35
N LYS A 137 11.70 -4.50 -4.52
CA LYS A 137 12.55 -5.60 -5.01
C LYS A 137 13.14 -5.32 -6.39
N ILE A 138 12.53 -4.41 -7.15
CA ILE A 138 13.09 -3.94 -8.43
C ILE A 138 14.51 -3.36 -8.27
N GLY A 139 14.83 -2.77 -7.11
CA GLY A 139 16.15 -2.21 -6.80
C GLY A 139 17.14 -3.19 -6.18
N ILE A 140 16.75 -4.44 -5.92
CA ILE A 140 17.63 -5.46 -5.35
C ILE A 140 18.43 -6.14 -6.48
N PRO A 141 19.75 -6.36 -6.29
CA PRO A 141 20.56 -7.09 -7.27
C PRO A 141 20.01 -8.50 -7.54
N GLU A 142 19.95 -8.89 -8.81
CA GLU A 142 19.35 -10.15 -9.23
C GLU A 142 20.03 -11.38 -8.61
N ASN A 143 21.34 -11.36 -8.48
CA ASN A 143 22.11 -12.44 -7.85
C ASN A 143 21.81 -12.66 -6.35
N ILE A 144 21.24 -11.64 -5.68
CA ILE A 144 20.75 -11.74 -4.30
C ILE A 144 19.27 -12.19 -4.31
N LEU A 145 18.48 -11.59 -5.19
CA LEU A 145 17.05 -11.85 -5.28
C LEU A 145 16.74 -13.31 -5.66
N THR A 146 17.50 -13.86 -6.62
CA THR A 146 17.29 -15.21 -7.17
C THR A 146 18.17 -16.28 -6.53
N LYS A 147 18.88 -15.94 -5.45
CA LYS A 147 19.81 -16.88 -4.79
C LYS A 147 19.06 -18.07 -4.20
N SER A 148 19.43 -19.27 -4.62
CA SER A 148 18.79 -20.52 -4.16
C SER A 148 19.29 -20.99 -2.79
N SER A 149 20.47 -20.53 -2.34
CA SER A 149 21.01 -20.82 -1.02
C SER A 149 20.64 -19.73 -0.01
N ARG A 150 20.86 -20.01 1.27
CA ARG A 150 20.63 -19.00 2.34
C ARG A 150 21.48 -17.76 2.08
N LEU A 151 20.87 -16.57 2.23
CA LEU A 151 21.57 -15.30 2.16
C LEU A 151 22.57 -15.17 3.31
N THR A 152 23.74 -14.56 3.06
CA THR A 152 24.63 -14.11 4.14
C THR A 152 24.01 -12.91 4.86
N ASP A 153 24.58 -12.53 6.00
CA ASP A 153 24.06 -11.38 6.76
C ASP A 153 24.15 -10.07 5.95
N GLU A 154 25.22 -9.90 5.15
CA GLU A 154 25.40 -8.76 4.25
C GLU A 154 24.36 -8.75 3.11
N GLU A 155 24.14 -9.91 2.48
CA GLU A 155 23.12 -10.06 1.43
C GLU A 155 21.72 -9.85 1.99
N TYR A 156 21.46 -10.34 3.21
CA TYR A 156 20.20 -10.11 3.88
C TYR A 156 19.98 -8.62 4.22
N ALA A 157 21.04 -7.91 4.62
CA ALA A 157 20.98 -6.46 4.82
C ALA A 157 20.66 -5.70 3.52
N ILE A 158 21.15 -6.18 2.38
CA ILE A 158 20.80 -5.63 1.06
C ILE A 158 19.35 -5.96 0.73
N MET A 159 18.90 -7.20 0.94
CA MET A 159 17.50 -7.61 0.70
C MET A 159 16.52 -6.74 1.48
N ARG A 160 16.80 -6.44 2.76
CA ARG A 160 15.94 -5.58 3.60
C ARG A 160 15.73 -4.17 3.04
N LYS A 161 16.62 -3.67 2.19
CA LYS A 161 16.49 -2.35 1.56
C LYS A 161 15.30 -2.24 0.61
N HIS A 162 14.68 -3.37 0.19
CA HIS A 162 13.47 -3.30 -0.64
C HIS A 162 12.35 -2.50 0.03
N VAL A 163 12.26 -2.51 1.37
CA VAL A 163 11.26 -1.70 2.10
C VAL A 163 11.48 -0.21 1.84
N ASP A 164 12.71 0.29 2.00
CA ASP A 164 13.03 1.70 1.75
C ASP A 164 12.85 2.07 0.27
N ILE A 165 13.19 1.16 -0.62
CA ILE A 165 13.01 1.35 -2.06
C ILE A 165 11.51 1.39 -2.40
N SER A 166 10.69 0.52 -1.80
CA SER A 166 9.22 0.54 -1.96
C SER A 166 8.64 1.89 -1.55
N ILE A 167 9.04 2.43 -0.40
CA ILE A 167 8.63 3.75 0.06
C ILE A 167 9.04 4.83 -0.96
N ASN A 168 10.29 4.74 -1.47
CA ASN A 168 10.81 5.70 -2.43
C ASN A 168 10.05 5.66 -3.76
N ILE A 169 9.52 4.52 -4.18
CA ILE A 169 8.68 4.40 -5.37
C ILE A 169 7.28 4.93 -5.09
N VAL A 170 6.64 4.43 -4.03
CA VAL A 170 5.23 4.74 -3.71
C VAL A 170 5.01 6.22 -3.38
N LYS A 171 5.98 6.91 -2.75
CA LYS A 171 5.87 8.36 -2.49
C LYS A 171 5.72 9.22 -3.75
N HIS A 172 6.12 8.70 -4.93
CA HIS A 172 5.94 9.37 -6.21
C HIS A 172 4.57 9.07 -6.86
N LEU A 173 3.74 8.25 -6.20
CA LEU A 173 2.34 8.00 -6.53
C LEU A 173 1.46 8.73 -5.51
N PRO A 174 1.09 10.02 -5.72
CA PRO A 174 0.46 10.84 -4.67
C PRO A 174 -0.82 10.25 -4.09
N SER A 175 -1.59 9.54 -4.91
CA SER A 175 -2.81 8.85 -4.50
C SER A 175 -2.57 7.56 -3.70
N MET A 176 -1.30 7.08 -3.57
CA MET A 176 -0.93 5.84 -2.90
C MET A 176 -0.15 6.03 -1.60
N THR A 177 0.08 7.27 -1.16
CA THR A 177 0.87 7.52 0.06
C THR A 177 0.24 6.92 1.33
N HIS A 178 -1.05 6.67 1.32
CA HIS A 178 -1.79 6.07 2.43
C HIS A 178 -1.43 4.58 2.68
N VAL A 179 -0.84 3.87 1.71
CA VAL A 179 -0.39 2.48 1.89
C VAL A 179 1.01 2.38 2.51
N ILE A 180 1.77 3.49 2.57
CA ILE A 180 3.14 3.50 3.07
C ILE A 180 3.28 2.92 4.48
N PRO A 181 2.42 3.22 5.47
CA PRO A 181 2.54 2.62 6.80
C PRO A 181 2.48 1.09 6.79
N ALA A 182 1.61 0.51 5.95
CA ALA A 182 1.50 -0.93 5.80
C ALA A 182 2.75 -1.52 5.13
N ILE A 183 3.24 -0.90 4.05
CA ILE A 183 4.45 -1.32 3.34
C ILE A 183 5.69 -1.26 4.24
N VAL A 184 5.84 -0.20 5.04
CA VAL A 184 6.97 -0.09 5.98
C VAL A 184 6.99 -1.23 6.98
N ALA A 185 5.83 -1.64 7.46
CA ALA A 185 5.72 -2.52 8.62
C ALA A 185 5.39 -3.99 8.29
N HIS A 186 5.29 -4.38 7.00
CA HIS A 186 4.87 -5.74 6.64
C HIS A 186 5.86 -6.84 7.07
N HIS A 187 7.11 -6.48 7.35
CA HIS A 187 8.13 -7.36 7.93
C HIS A 187 8.34 -7.16 9.43
N GLU A 188 7.55 -6.32 10.08
CA GLU A 188 7.53 -6.28 11.53
C GLU A 188 6.92 -7.57 12.09
N ARG A 189 7.37 -7.95 13.28
CA ARG A 189 6.91 -9.15 13.97
C ARG A 189 6.18 -8.75 15.24
N TRP A 190 5.17 -9.53 15.59
CA TRP A 190 4.39 -9.28 16.81
C TRP A 190 5.26 -9.20 18.06
N ASP A 191 6.34 -9.98 18.12
CA ASP A 191 7.31 -10.02 19.21
C ASP A 191 8.35 -8.87 19.18
N GLY A 192 8.31 -7.97 18.17
CA GLY A 192 9.23 -6.85 18.02
C GLY A 192 10.61 -7.21 17.45
N ARG A 193 10.81 -8.45 16.99
CA ARG A 193 12.06 -8.92 16.37
C ARG A 193 12.07 -8.75 14.85
N GLY A 194 11.11 -7.99 14.32
CA GLY A 194 11.00 -7.67 12.91
C GLY A 194 11.89 -6.49 12.48
N TYR A 195 11.64 -6.02 11.28
CA TYR A 195 12.32 -4.86 10.71
C TYR A 195 11.34 -4.01 9.88
N PRO A 196 11.62 -2.74 9.57
CA PRO A 196 12.88 -2.01 9.84
C PRO A 196 12.94 -1.33 11.22
N ARG A 197 11.83 -1.22 11.95
CA ARG A 197 11.71 -0.41 13.16
C ARG A 197 11.73 -1.23 14.46
N GLY A 198 11.51 -2.54 14.40
CA GLY A 198 11.40 -3.41 15.55
C GLY A 198 10.22 -3.05 16.47
N ILE A 199 9.11 -2.58 15.90
CA ILE A 199 7.89 -2.31 16.66
C ILE A 199 7.14 -3.61 16.94
N ALA A 200 6.39 -3.66 18.05
CA ALA A 200 5.75 -4.89 18.52
C ALA A 200 4.26 -4.70 18.80
N GLY A 201 3.51 -5.80 18.71
CA GLY A 201 2.10 -5.87 19.09
C GLY A 201 1.23 -4.91 18.29
N GLU A 202 0.32 -4.24 18.97
CA GLU A 202 -0.65 -3.32 18.36
C GLU A 202 -0.02 -2.02 17.81
N ARG A 203 1.25 -1.74 18.09
CA ARG A 203 1.97 -0.63 17.44
C ARG A 203 2.26 -0.89 15.97
N ILE A 204 2.17 -2.15 15.51
CA ILE A 204 2.23 -2.51 14.11
C ILE A 204 0.87 -2.15 13.48
N PRO A 205 0.81 -1.36 12.40
CA PRO A 205 -0.44 -1.08 11.70
C PRO A 205 -1.22 -2.37 11.39
N ILE A 206 -2.54 -2.36 11.57
CA ILE A 206 -3.37 -3.57 11.37
C ILE A 206 -3.24 -4.09 9.94
N GLU A 207 -3.09 -3.19 8.97
CA GLU A 207 -2.90 -3.50 7.57
C GLU A 207 -1.63 -4.35 7.36
N ALA A 208 -0.52 -3.96 8.00
CA ALA A 208 0.74 -4.70 7.94
C ALA A 208 0.64 -6.07 8.62
N ARG A 209 -0.12 -6.17 9.73
CA ARG A 209 -0.37 -7.45 10.40
C ARG A 209 -1.15 -8.42 9.53
N CYS A 210 -2.13 -7.94 8.76
CA CYS A 210 -2.85 -8.74 7.77
C CYS A 210 -1.92 -9.17 6.62
N LEU A 211 -1.06 -8.26 6.13
CA LEU A 211 -0.09 -8.57 5.07
C LEU A 211 0.91 -9.64 5.50
N ALA A 212 1.48 -9.55 6.70
CA ALA A 212 2.48 -10.52 7.19
C ALA A 212 1.95 -11.97 7.19
N VAL A 213 0.69 -12.17 7.57
CA VAL A 213 0.02 -13.48 7.55
C VAL A 213 -0.18 -13.96 6.11
N ALA A 214 -0.73 -13.09 5.26
CA ALA A 214 -1.05 -13.42 3.86
C ALA A 214 0.20 -13.72 3.04
N ASP A 215 1.25 -12.89 3.16
CA ASP A 215 2.52 -13.07 2.48
C ASP A 215 3.19 -14.38 2.87
N THR A 216 3.27 -14.69 4.18
CA THR A 216 3.85 -15.94 4.65
C THR A 216 3.09 -17.16 4.13
N PHE A 217 1.77 -17.12 4.15
CA PHE A 217 0.94 -18.21 3.65
C PHE A 217 1.17 -18.45 2.15
N ASP A 218 1.11 -17.39 1.34
CA ASP A 218 1.34 -17.50 -0.10
C ASP A 218 2.78 -17.94 -0.40
N ALA A 219 3.76 -17.42 0.35
CA ALA A 219 5.15 -17.81 0.24
C ALA A 219 5.42 -19.31 0.52
N ILE A 220 4.58 -19.96 1.30
CA ILE A 220 4.68 -21.39 1.62
C ILE A 220 3.95 -22.24 0.56
N THR A 221 2.78 -21.79 0.10
CA THR A 221 1.89 -22.56 -0.76
C THR A 221 2.11 -22.35 -2.25
N SER A 222 2.81 -21.28 -2.65
CA SER A 222 3.07 -20.95 -4.05
C SER A 222 4.30 -21.68 -4.60
N ILE A 223 4.27 -21.98 -5.90
CA ILE A 223 5.41 -22.54 -6.64
C ILE A 223 6.49 -21.47 -6.75
N ARG A 224 7.72 -21.81 -6.39
CA ARG A 224 8.89 -20.96 -6.54
C ARG A 224 9.95 -21.66 -7.36
N PRO A 225 10.78 -20.97 -8.17
CA PRO A 225 11.79 -21.61 -9.03
C PRO A 225 12.73 -22.57 -8.29
N TYR A 226 12.91 -22.34 -6.99
CA TYR A 226 13.86 -23.07 -6.14
C TYR A 226 13.22 -23.82 -4.98
N LYS A 227 11.87 -23.86 -4.89
CA LYS A 227 11.17 -24.49 -3.77
C LYS A 227 9.86 -25.12 -4.21
N THR A 228 9.73 -26.41 -3.97
CA THR A 228 8.45 -27.10 -4.13
C THR A 228 7.42 -26.50 -3.16
N PRO A 229 6.19 -26.17 -3.60
CA PRO A 229 5.15 -25.70 -2.73
C PRO A 229 4.84 -26.74 -1.65
N LEU A 230 4.63 -26.24 -0.45
CA LEU A 230 4.18 -27.07 0.67
C LEU A 230 2.65 -27.04 0.74
N SER A 231 2.07 -28.03 1.44
CA SER A 231 0.62 -28.13 1.54
C SER A 231 0.00 -26.98 2.32
N THR A 232 -1.27 -26.69 2.03
CA THR A 232 -2.07 -25.73 2.78
C THR A 232 -2.04 -26.03 4.27
N GLU A 233 -2.17 -27.29 4.66
CA GLU A 233 -2.13 -27.71 6.07
C GLU A 233 -0.79 -27.40 6.73
N TYR A 234 0.33 -27.57 6.00
CA TYR A 234 1.62 -27.17 6.53
C TYR A 234 1.69 -25.64 6.73
N ALA A 235 1.21 -24.85 5.78
CA ALA A 235 1.16 -23.41 5.91
C ALA A 235 0.31 -22.95 7.10
N LEU A 236 -0.86 -23.55 7.28
CA LEU A 236 -1.71 -23.27 8.45
C LEU A 236 -1.01 -23.63 9.76
N SER A 237 -0.32 -24.78 9.83
CA SER A 237 0.44 -25.18 11.01
C SER A 237 1.59 -24.21 11.35
N GLU A 238 2.24 -23.64 10.33
CA GLU A 238 3.25 -22.59 10.52
C GLU A 238 2.65 -21.31 11.08
N LEU A 239 1.48 -20.89 10.58
CA LEU A 239 0.78 -19.73 11.12
C LEU A 239 0.39 -19.97 12.59
N GLU A 240 -0.17 -21.14 12.92
CA GLU A 240 -0.55 -21.51 14.30
C GLU A 240 0.67 -21.48 15.24
N ARG A 241 1.79 -22.09 14.83
CA ARG A 241 3.02 -22.17 15.64
C ARG A 241 3.61 -20.82 15.95
N ASN A 242 3.45 -19.86 15.04
CA ASN A 242 4.05 -18.54 15.14
C ASN A 242 3.08 -17.44 15.60
N MET A 243 1.85 -17.78 16.01
CA MET A 243 0.93 -16.84 16.66
C MET A 243 1.54 -16.24 17.92
N GLY A 244 1.39 -14.92 18.12
CA GLY A 244 1.92 -14.21 19.27
C GLY A 244 3.43 -14.01 19.25
N THR A 245 4.12 -14.54 18.23
CA THR A 245 5.56 -14.31 18.01
C THR A 245 5.80 -13.58 16.70
N GLN A 246 5.64 -14.24 15.57
CA GLN A 246 5.74 -13.60 14.27
C GLN A 246 4.45 -12.86 13.90
N PHE A 247 3.32 -13.50 14.13
CA PHE A 247 2.01 -13.01 13.66
C PHE A 247 1.14 -12.50 14.80
N ASP A 248 0.33 -11.49 14.47
CA ASP A 248 -0.81 -11.10 15.29
C ASP A 248 -1.74 -12.30 15.47
N PRO A 249 -2.04 -12.71 16.72
CA PRO A 249 -2.91 -13.86 16.98
C PRO A 249 -4.30 -13.71 16.35
N GLN A 250 -4.88 -12.53 16.32
CA GLN A 250 -6.20 -12.28 15.76
C GLN A 250 -6.20 -12.41 14.24
N ALA A 251 -5.22 -11.81 13.56
CA ALA A 251 -5.08 -11.90 12.12
C ALA A 251 -4.80 -13.34 11.65
N ALA A 252 -3.90 -14.05 12.34
CA ALA A 252 -3.59 -15.43 12.02
C ALA A 252 -4.80 -16.35 12.25
N ALA A 253 -5.49 -16.25 13.41
CA ALA A 253 -6.68 -17.03 13.69
C ALA A 253 -7.82 -16.76 12.70
N ALA A 254 -8.03 -15.51 12.29
CA ALA A 254 -9.01 -15.14 11.28
C ALA A 254 -8.73 -15.83 9.95
N PHE A 255 -7.48 -15.81 9.48
CA PHE A 255 -7.11 -16.42 8.22
C PHE A 255 -7.21 -17.96 8.26
N ILE A 256 -6.72 -18.58 9.31
CA ILE A 256 -6.82 -20.03 9.51
C ILE A 256 -8.28 -20.50 9.46
N ARG A 257 -9.17 -19.78 10.14
CA ARG A 257 -10.62 -20.05 10.09
C ARG A 257 -11.18 -19.93 8.67
N LEU A 258 -10.87 -18.84 7.97
CA LEU A 258 -11.32 -18.60 6.60
C LEU A 258 -10.92 -19.74 5.65
N VAL A 259 -9.66 -20.20 5.76
CA VAL A 259 -9.16 -21.29 4.91
C VAL A 259 -9.84 -22.61 5.25
N ARG A 260 -9.95 -22.96 6.54
CA ARG A 260 -10.61 -24.21 6.99
C ARG A 260 -12.09 -24.29 6.64
N GLU A 261 -12.77 -23.15 6.64
CA GLU A 261 -14.18 -23.04 6.26
C GLU A 261 -14.39 -22.94 4.73
N GLY A 262 -13.32 -22.95 3.93
CA GLY A 262 -13.40 -22.81 2.47
C GLY A 262 -13.93 -21.44 2.01
N ARG A 263 -13.80 -20.40 2.84
CA ARG A 263 -14.28 -19.04 2.56
C ARG A 263 -13.26 -18.18 1.81
N VAL A 264 -12.07 -18.71 1.61
CA VAL A 264 -11.02 -18.12 0.77
C VAL A 264 -10.59 -19.14 -0.26
N GLU A 265 -10.66 -18.76 -1.52
CA GLU A 265 -10.15 -19.57 -2.62
C GLU A 265 -8.63 -19.50 -2.63
N ILE A 266 -7.99 -20.65 -2.43
CA ILE A 266 -6.53 -20.78 -2.49
C ILE A 266 -6.16 -21.04 -3.95
N THR A 267 -5.54 -20.07 -4.56
CA THR A 267 -5.04 -20.17 -5.95
C THR A 267 -3.54 -20.43 -5.90
N PRO A 268 -3.08 -21.65 -6.18
CA PRO A 268 -1.64 -21.88 -6.35
C PRO A 268 -1.14 -21.01 -7.50
N ALA A 269 -0.05 -20.27 -7.28
CA ALA A 269 0.58 -19.53 -8.36
C ALA A 269 1.04 -20.53 -9.44
N MET A 270 0.40 -20.52 -10.61
CA MET A 270 0.81 -21.34 -11.75
C MET A 270 1.91 -20.64 -12.53
N HIS A 271 2.92 -21.38 -12.97
CA HIS A 271 3.86 -20.89 -13.98
C HIS A 271 3.10 -20.73 -15.31
N LEU A 272 3.20 -19.54 -15.90
CA LEU A 272 2.93 -19.35 -17.32
C LEU A 272 4.19 -19.65 -18.13
#